data_440e6f29b2f902371939ca190832d119
#
_entry.id   440e6f29b2f902371939ca190832d119
#
_cell.length_a   1.000
_cell.length_b   1.000
_cell.length_c   1.000
_cell.angle_alpha   90.00
_cell.angle_beta   90.00
_cell.angle_gamma   90.00
#
_symmetry.space_group_name_H-M   'P 1'
#
loop_
_entity.id
_entity.type
_entity.pdbx_description
1 polymer ?
#
loop_
_entity_poly.entity_id
_entity_poly.type
_entity_poly.pdbx_seq_one_letter_code
_entity_poly.pdbx_strand_id
1 'polypeptide(L)'
;MLKGKTVVLGVTGSIAAYKIANLASMLVKKHADVHVIMTENATNFINPITFETLTGNKCLVDTFDRNFQFNVEHVALAKRADVFMVAPASANIIGKIAGGIADDMLSTTIMPAKCPKIIAPAMNTGMIENPIVQDNIKKLESYGYEIVESATGYLACGDTGKGKLPDAEVLQDYILKAIAKEKDMAGVRLLVTAGPTREAIDPVRYITNHSTGKMGYAIARQAMLRGADVTLVTGKVEIEPPIFVNVVDITSAQDMYEAVMDRSTEQDVIIKAAAVADYRPAEVAEHKIKKADGDMSIKLSRTKDILLALGNQRIEKGIQDQIICGFSMETRDLIENSRKKIDSKHIDLIAANNLKVAGAGFGVDTNVLTLITRDSISELPMMSKEECADMLLDRIMEMRKAADLS
;
A
#
# COMPACT_ATOMS: atom_id res chain seq x y z
N MET A 1 -7.06 -7.68 10.62
CA MET A 1 -7.29 -7.00 9.32
C MET A 1 -8.31 -7.76 8.44
N LEU A 2 -8.24 -9.12 8.35
CA LEU A 2 -9.16 -9.93 7.52
C LEU A 2 -10.17 -10.76 8.32
N LYS A 3 -10.44 -10.42 9.58
CA LYS A 3 -11.42 -11.13 10.42
C LYS A 3 -12.81 -11.09 9.78
N GLY A 4 -13.42 -12.28 9.62
CA GLY A 4 -14.73 -12.43 8.98
C GLY A 4 -14.71 -12.41 7.44
N LYS A 5 -13.52 -12.33 6.82
CA LYS A 5 -13.34 -12.39 5.38
C LYS A 5 -12.98 -13.81 4.91
N THR A 6 -13.65 -14.27 3.87
CA THR A 6 -13.38 -15.56 3.21
C THR A 6 -12.51 -15.35 1.98
N VAL A 7 -11.34 -15.96 1.96
CA VAL A 7 -10.39 -15.94 0.84
C VAL A 7 -10.36 -17.32 0.20
N VAL A 8 -10.62 -17.39 -1.10
CA VAL A 8 -10.49 -18.62 -1.89
C VAL A 8 -9.23 -18.57 -2.72
N LEU A 9 -8.36 -19.56 -2.54
CA LEU A 9 -7.11 -19.72 -3.31
C LEU A 9 -7.26 -20.89 -4.27
N GLY A 10 -7.18 -20.61 -5.56
CA GLY A 10 -7.11 -21.62 -6.63
C GLY A 10 -5.65 -21.94 -6.96
N VAL A 11 -5.24 -23.20 -6.75
CA VAL A 11 -3.87 -23.65 -7.00
C VAL A 11 -3.82 -24.55 -8.21
N THR A 12 -2.97 -24.23 -9.19
CA THR A 12 -2.86 -25.01 -10.44
C THR A 12 -1.50 -25.69 -10.61
N GLY A 13 -1.40 -26.57 -11.60
CA GLY A 13 -0.21 -27.39 -11.85
C GLY A 13 1.00 -26.56 -12.31
N SER A 14 1.72 -26.03 -11.37
CA SER A 14 2.98 -25.31 -11.56
C SER A 14 3.93 -25.62 -10.39
N ILE A 15 5.23 -25.67 -10.69
CA ILE A 15 6.25 -25.80 -9.61
C ILE A 15 6.09 -24.70 -8.54
N ALA A 16 5.59 -23.52 -8.89
CA ALA A 16 5.37 -22.43 -7.95
C ALA A 16 4.23 -22.67 -6.95
N ALA A 17 3.47 -23.79 -7.04
CA ALA A 17 2.38 -24.14 -6.11
C ALA A 17 2.83 -24.19 -4.64
N TYR A 18 4.09 -24.59 -4.36
CA TYR A 18 4.62 -24.63 -3.00
C TYR A 18 4.64 -23.25 -2.32
N LYS A 19 4.78 -22.16 -3.08
CA LYS A 19 4.79 -20.79 -2.54
C LYS A 19 3.45 -20.40 -1.93
N ILE A 20 2.35 -21.01 -2.40
CA ILE A 20 1.00 -20.67 -1.94
C ILE A 20 0.74 -21.18 -0.52
N ALA A 21 1.48 -22.17 -0.05
CA ALA A 21 1.44 -22.57 1.35
C ALA A 21 1.86 -21.42 2.29
N ASN A 22 2.88 -20.66 1.92
CA ASN A 22 3.27 -19.46 2.67
C ASN A 22 2.16 -18.39 2.64
N LEU A 23 1.61 -18.10 1.46
CA LEU A 23 0.49 -17.15 1.34
C LEU A 23 -0.71 -17.57 2.20
N ALA A 24 -1.11 -18.84 2.16
CA ALA A 24 -2.20 -19.35 2.98
C ALA A 24 -1.93 -19.14 4.48
N SER A 25 -0.73 -19.48 4.95
CA SER A 25 -0.30 -19.23 6.34
C SER A 25 -0.34 -17.75 6.72
N MET A 26 0.12 -16.86 5.84
CA MET A 26 0.10 -15.40 6.06
C MET A 26 -1.33 -14.87 6.19
N LEU A 27 -2.27 -15.35 5.37
CA LEU A 27 -3.68 -14.94 5.39
C LEU A 27 -4.38 -15.43 6.66
N VAL A 28 -4.13 -16.68 7.09
CA VAL A 28 -4.64 -17.23 8.34
C VAL A 28 -4.15 -16.41 9.54
N LYS A 29 -2.87 -16.01 9.57
CA LYS A 29 -2.32 -15.11 10.61
C LYS A 29 -3.00 -13.73 10.63
N LYS A 30 -3.59 -13.30 9.51
CA LYS A 30 -4.40 -12.08 9.43
C LYS A 30 -5.89 -12.33 9.74
N HIS A 31 -6.23 -13.53 10.24
CA HIS A 31 -7.56 -13.98 10.63
C HIS A 31 -8.55 -14.10 9.47
N ALA A 32 -8.10 -14.40 8.24
CA ALA A 32 -8.95 -14.78 7.15
C ALA A 32 -9.43 -16.24 7.29
N ASP A 33 -10.66 -16.51 6.84
CA ASP A 33 -11.14 -17.86 6.57
C ASP A 33 -10.65 -18.28 5.17
N VAL A 34 -9.60 -19.11 5.12
CA VAL A 34 -8.90 -19.45 3.88
C VAL A 34 -9.35 -20.82 3.39
N HIS A 35 -9.88 -20.87 2.16
CA HIS A 35 -10.24 -22.10 1.47
C HIS A 35 -9.35 -22.30 0.26
N VAL A 36 -8.90 -23.53 0.05
CA VAL A 36 -8.02 -23.87 -1.08
C VAL A 36 -8.69 -24.86 -2.00
N ILE A 37 -8.66 -24.55 -3.29
CA ILE A 37 -9.09 -25.45 -4.36
C ILE A 37 -7.87 -25.75 -5.21
N MET A 38 -7.58 -27.03 -5.42
CA MET A 38 -6.48 -27.47 -6.26
C MET A 38 -7.01 -28.14 -7.54
N THR A 39 -6.33 -27.89 -8.66
CA THR A 39 -6.51 -28.76 -9.82
C THR A 39 -5.81 -30.10 -9.58
N GLU A 40 -6.25 -31.17 -10.25
CA GLU A 40 -5.61 -32.49 -10.17
C GLU A 40 -4.09 -32.39 -10.44
N ASN A 41 -3.71 -31.62 -11.46
CA ASN A 41 -2.29 -31.41 -11.79
C ASN A 41 -1.52 -30.68 -10.67
N ALA A 42 -2.15 -29.88 -9.84
CA ALA A 42 -1.48 -29.21 -8.72
C ALA A 42 -1.03 -30.19 -7.65
N THR A 43 -1.75 -31.31 -7.47
CA THR A 43 -1.44 -32.35 -6.46
C THR A 43 -0.12 -33.06 -6.74
N ASN A 44 0.40 -32.99 -7.95
CA ASN A 44 1.74 -33.49 -8.29
C ASN A 44 2.88 -32.62 -7.76
N PHE A 45 2.61 -31.37 -7.39
CA PHE A 45 3.61 -30.41 -6.91
C PHE A 45 3.55 -30.18 -5.40
N ILE A 46 2.35 -30.27 -4.82
CA ILE A 46 2.11 -30.09 -3.39
C ILE A 46 0.89 -30.93 -2.95
N ASN A 47 0.98 -31.54 -1.80
CA ASN A 47 -0.11 -32.39 -1.29
C ASN A 47 -1.24 -31.54 -0.67
N PRO A 48 -2.54 -31.84 -0.93
CA PRO A 48 -3.69 -31.17 -0.32
C PRO A 48 -3.63 -31.07 1.20
N ILE A 49 -3.10 -32.08 1.91
CA ILE A 49 -2.94 -32.08 3.37
C ILE A 49 -2.11 -30.90 3.89
N THR A 50 -1.20 -30.35 3.08
CA THR A 50 -0.44 -29.16 3.45
C THR A 50 -1.36 -27.96 3.68
N PHE A 51 -2.30 -27.74 2.78
CA PHE A 51 -3.25 -26.65 2.91
C PHE A 51 -4.29 -26.90 3.99
N GLU A 52 -4.77 -28.14 4.14
CA GLU A 52 -5.69 -28.52 5.22
C GLU A 52 -5.09 -28.25 6.60
N THR A 53 -3.82 -28.63 6.78
CA THR A 53 -3.10 -28.38 8.04
C THR A 53 -2.93 -26.88 8.33
N LEU A 54 -2.67 -26.06 7.31
CA LEU A 54 -2.43 -24.63 7.48
C LEU A 54 -3.72 -23.83 7.69
N THR A 55 -4.81 -24.21 7.02
CA THR A 55 -6.06 -23.44 7.00
C THR A 55 -7.12 -23.97 7.98
N GLY A 56 -7.02 -25.22 8.39
CA GLY A 56 -8.07 -25.92 9.15
C GLY A 56 -9.30 -26.27 8.29
N ASN A 57 -9.27 -26.00 6.99
CA ASN A 57 -10.35 -26.28 6.06
C ASN A 57 -9.95 -27.42 5.10
N LYS A 58 -10.93 -28.21 4.64
CA LYS A 58 -10.71 -29.21 3.61
C LYS A 58 -10.21 -28.56 2.33
N CYS A 59 -9.18 -29.15 1.72
CA CYS A 59 -8.70 -28.77 0.38
C CYS A 59 -9.54 -29.48 -0.69
N LEU A 60 -10.17 -28.71 -1.56
CA LEU A 60 -11.07 -29.24 -2.57
C LEU A 60 -10.29 -29.56 -3.86
N VAL A 61 -10.42 -30.80 -4.35
CA VAL A 61 -9.75 -31.24 -5.59
C VAL A 61 -10.78 -31.79 -6.59
N ASP A 62 -11.65 -32.69 -6.13
CA ASP A 62 -12.65 -33.36 -6.96
C ASP A 62 -14.02 -32.68 -6.83
N THR A 63 -14.65 -32.42 -7.98
CA THR A 63 -16.00 -31.84 -8.07
C THR A 63 -17.06 -32.82 -7.55
N PHE A 64 -16.83 -34.13 -7.66
CA PHE A 64 -17.76 -35.19 -7.34
C PHE A 64 -17.34 -36.07 -6.15
N ASP A 65 -16.56 -35.51 -5.22
CA ASP A 65 -16.20 -36.20 -3.97
C ASP A 65 -17.50 -36.58 -3.21
N ARG A 66 -17.73 -37.88 -2.99
CA ARG A 66 -18.94 -38.42 -2.35
C ARG A 66 -18.94 -38.27 -0.82
N ASN A 67 -17.86 -37.83 -0.22
CA ASN A 67 -17.72 -37.61 1.24
C ASN A 67 -18.13 -36.20 1.69
N PHE A 68 -19.04 -35.53 0.99
CA PHE A 68 -19.49 -34.19 1.33
C PHE A 68 -20.90 -34.18 1.97
N GLN A 69 -21.14 -33.19 2.81
CA GLN A 69 -22.47 -32.86 3.30
C GLN A 69 -23.29 -32.22 2.16
N PHE A 70 -24.61 -32.46 2.11
CA PHE A 70 -25.58 -32.14 1.06
C PHE A 70 -25.66 -30.65 0.61
N ASN A 71 -24.57 -29.94 0.48
CA ASN A 71 -24.48 -28.62 -0.15
C ASN A 71 -23.59 -28.72 -1.38
N VAL A 72 -24.01 -28.10 -2.47
CA VAL A 72 -23.19 -27.95 -3.69
C VAL A 72 -21.98 -27.06 -3.32
N GLU A 73 -20.90 -27.70 -2.86
CA GLU A 73 -19.74 -27.02 -2.22
C GLU A 73 -19.18 -25.87 -3.08
N HIS A 74 -19.03 -26.10 -4.39
CA HIS A 74 -18.52 -25.08 -5.31
C HIS A 74 -19.41 -23.84 -5.37
N VAL A 75 -20.74 -23.99 -5.35
CA VAL A 75 -21.68 -22.85 -5.36
C VAL A 75 -21.69 -22.15 -4.01
N ALA A 76 -21.68 -22.91 -2.91
CA ALA A 76 -21.68 -22.35 -1.57
C ALA A 76 -20.40 -21.53 -1.31
N LEU A 77 -19.24 -22.05 -1.71
CA LEU A 77 -17.95 -21.37 -1.57
C LEU A 77 -17.86 -20.14 -2.49
N ALA A 78 -18.32 -20.24 -3.75
CA ALA A 78 -18.37 -19.10 -4.67
C ALA A 78 -19.22 -17.93 -4.15
N LYS A 79 -20.33 -18.24 -3.43
CA LYS A 79 -21.20 -17.21 -2.82
C LYS A 79 -20.62 -16.59 -1.57
N ARG A 80 -19.84 -17.35 -0.79
CA ARG A 80 -19.25 -16.92 0.49
C ARG A 80 -17.94 -16.15 0.30
N ALA A 81 -17.25 -16.35 -0.81
CA ALA A 81 -15.96 -15.74 -1.08
C ALA A 81 -16.05 -14.21 -1.12
N ASP A 82 -15.21 -13.55 -0.33
CA ASP A 82 -14.94 -12.09 -0.43
C ASP A 82 -13.93 -11.79 -1.54
N VAL A 83 -13.00 -12.70 -1.82
CA VAL A 83 -12.04 -12.64 -2.92
C VAL A 83 -11.67 -14.03 -3.39
N PHE A 84 -11.44 -14.16 -4.69
CA PHE A 84 -10.98 -15.40 -5.31
C PHE A 84 -9.65 -15.13 -6.03
N MET A 85 -8.55 -15.73 -5.57
CA MET A 85 -7.25 -15.63 -6.23
C MET A 85 -6.83 -16.97 -6.82
N VAL A 86 -6.49 -16.99 -8.11
CA VAL A 86 -5.85 -18.15 -8.75
C VAL A 86 -4.34 -17.91 -8.82
N ALA A 87 -3.60 -18.64 -7.99
CA ALA A 87 -2.15 -18.53 -7.87
C ALA A 87 -1.53 -19.90 -7.48
N PRO A 88 -0.53 -20.39 -8.20
CA PRO A 88 -0.13 -19.95 -9.54
C PRO A 88 -1.22 -20.24 -10.58
N ALA A 89 -1.42 -19.33 -11.55
CA ALA A 89 -2.32 -19.54 -12.66
C ALA A 89 -1.53 -20.03 -13.89
N SER A 90 -1.72 -21.30 -14.25
CA SER A 90 -1.14 -21.87 -15.47
C SER A 90 -1.86 -21.36 -16.73
N ALA A 91 -1.20 -21.47 -17.89
CA ALA A 91 -1.84 -21.15 -19.18
C ALA A 91 -3.14 -21.94 -19.40
N ASN A 92 -3.20 -23.19 -18.92
CA ASN A 92 -4.39 -24.04 -19.00
C ASN A 92 -5.59 -23.40 -18.28
N ILE A 93 -5.43 -23.01 -17.00
CA ILE A 93 -6.55 -22.43 -16.24
C ILE A 93 -6.96 -21.05 -16.79
N ILE A 94 -5.99 -20.23 -17.23
CA ILE A 94 -6.27 -18.94 -17.89
C ILE A 94 -7.12 -19.17 -19.15
N GLY A 95 -6.73 -20.13 -19.99
CA GLY A 95 -7.48 -20.48 -21.18
C GLY A 95 -8.87 -21.02 -20.87
N LYS A 96 -9.02 -21.89 -19.87
CA LYS A 96 -10.34 -22.42 -19.42
C LYS A 96 -11.27 -21.29 -18.96
N ILE A 97 -10.80 -20.43 -18.06
CA ILE A 97 -11.63 -19.33 -17.52
C ILE A 97 -12.01 -18.36 -18.65
N ALA A 98 -11.05 -17.96 -19.50
CA ALA A 98 -11.30 -17.09 -20.65
C ALA A 98 -12.24 -17.71 -21.69
N GLY A 99 -12.22 -19.04 -21.83
CA GLY A 99 -13.10 -19.80 -22.73
C GLY A 99 -14.45 -20.18 -22.13
N GLY A 100 -14.68 -19.92 -20.83
CA GLY A 100 -15.92 -20.31 -20.14
C GLY A 100 -16.02 -21.81 -19.88
N ILE A 101 -14.90 -22.53 -19.78
CA ILE A 101 -14.84 -23.97 -19.52
C ILE A 101 -14.86 -24.22 -18.00
N ALA A 102 -15.79 -25.06 -17.54
CA ALA A 102 -16.00 -25.41 -16.14
C ALA A 102 -16.03 -26.94 -16.00
N ASP A 103 -14.87 -27.59 -16.18
CA ASP A 103 -14.69 -29.04 -16.23
C ASP A 103 -13.97 -29.65 -15.03
N ASP A 104 -13.51 -28.78 -14.10
CA ASP A 104 -12.88 -29.18 -12.84
C ASP A 104 -13.40 -28.33 -11.66
N MET A 105 -13.06 -28.73 -10.42
CA MET A 105 -13.53 -28.06 -9.20
C MET A 105 -13.19 -26.57 -9.17
N LEU A 106 -11.99 -26.18 -9.64
CA LEU A 106 -11.54 -24.79 -9.63
C LEU A 106 -12.31 -23.95 -10.65
N SER A 107 -12.36 -24.38 -11.90
CA SER A 107 -13.06 -23.68 -12.99
C SER A 107 -14.57 -23.60 -12.75
N THR A 108 -15.17 -24.64 -12.17
CA THR A 108 -16.60 -24.67 -11.80
C THR A 108 -16.90 -23.71 -10.64
N THR A 109 -15.98 -23.56 -9.67
CA THR A 109 -16.20 -22.67 -8.50
C THR A 109 -16.00 -21.19 -8.86
N ILE A 110 -14.98 -20.84 -9.65
CA ILE A 110 -14.70 -19.45 -9.99
C ILE A 110 -15.77 -18.84 -10.92
N MET A 111 -16.41 -19.66 -11.73
CA MET A 111 -17.40 -19.22 -12.73
C MET A 111 -18.59 -18.45 -12.12
N PRO A 112 -19.30 -18.95 -11.08
CA PRO A 112 -20.41 -18.26 -10.44
C PRO A 112 -19.98 -17.22 -9.40
N ALA A 113 -18.67 -17.09 -9.07
CA ALA A 113 -18.19 -16.18 -8.05
C ALA A 113 -18.42 -14.72 -8.48
N LYS A 114 -19.00 -13.91 -7.56
CA LYS A 114 -19.28 -12.48 -7.78
C LYS A 114 -18.27 -11.56 -7.13
N CYS A 115 -17.43 -12.11 -6.26
CA CYS A 115 -16.36 -11.37 -5.59
C CYS A 115 -15.26 -10.92 -6.57
N PRO A 116 -14.37 -9.99 -6.19
CA PRO A 116 -13.14 -9.69 -6.92
C PRO A 116 -12.35 -10.96 -7.24
N LYS A 117 -11.90 -11.07 -8.49
CA LYS A 117 -11.14 -12.21 -8.98
C LYS A 117 -9.74 -11.76 -9.40
N ILE A 118 -8.72 -12.43 -8.87
CA ILE A 118 -7.32 -12.10 -9.06
C ILE A 118 -6.64 -13.31 -9.71
N ILE A 119 -5.92 -13.09 -10.79
CA ILE A 119 -5.18 -14.12 -11.52
C ILE A 119 -3.69 -13.80 -11.43
N ALA A 120 -2.90 -14.72 -10.90
CA ALA A 120 -1.44 -14.59 -10.80
C ALA A 120 -0.76 -15.58 -11.77
N PRO A 121 -0.48 -15.18 -13.02
CA PRO A 121 0.12 -16.04 -14.01
C PRO A 121 1.51 -16.53 -13.58
N ALA A 122 1.78 -17.85 -13.77
CA ALA A 122 3.08 -18.42 -13.51
C ALA A 122 3.34 -19.59 -14.48
N MET A 123 4.24 -19.37 -15.42
CA MET A 123 4.60 -20.32 -16.47
C MET A 123 5.94 -19.97 -17.11
N ASN A 124 6.43 -20.83 -18.01
CA ASN A 124 7.64 -20.54 -18.82
C ASN A 124 7.46 -19.25 -19.62
N THR A 125 8.58 -18.56 -19.90
CA THR A 125 8.60 -17.29 -20.65
C THR A 125 7.94 -17.42 -22.02
N GLY A 126 8.26 -18.47 -22.79
CA GLY A 126 7.63 -18.69 -24.11
C GLY A 126 6.13 -18.95 -24.03
N MET A 127 5.64 -19.47 -22.91
CA MET A 127 4.18 -19.64 -22.69
C MET A 127 3.52 -18.32 -22.34
N ILE A 128 4.10 -17.53 -21.45
CA ILE A 128 3.50 -16.24 -21.07
C ILE A 128 3.52 -15.24 -22.22
N GLU A 129 4.52 -15.28 -23.08
CA GLU A 129 4.67 -14.42 -24.26
C GLU A 129 3.85 -14.91 -25.46
N ASN A 130 3.28 -16.11 -25.38
CA ASN A 130 2.44 -16.65 -26.46
C ASN A 130 1.23 -15.73 -26.72
N PRO A 131 0.99 -15.30 -27.98
CA PRO A 131 -0.11 -14.40 -28.31
C PRO A 131 -1.49 -14.87 -27.80
N ILE A 132 -1.78 -16.18 -27.88
CA ILE A 132 -3.04 -16.75 -27.40
C ILE A 132 -3.18 -16.59 -25.89
N VAL A 133 -2.09 -16.78 -25.13
CA VAL A 133 -2.10 -16.58 -23.68
C VAL A 133 -2.29 -15.10 -23.34
N GLN A 134 -1.60 -14.22 -24.06
CA GLN A 134 -1.74 -12.77 -23.89
C GLN A 134 -3.18 -12.29 -24.22
N ASP A 135 -3.77 -12.81 -25.27
CA ASP A 135 -5.16 -12.48 -25.63
C ASP A 135 -6.16 -12.98 -24.55
N ASN A 136 -5.93 -14.18 -24.01
CA ASN A 136 -6.75 -14.69 -22.91
C ASN A 136 -6.60 -13.82 -21.63
N ILE A 137 -5.39 -13.36 -21.30
CA ILE A 137 -5.16 -12.45 -20.18
C ILE A 137 -5.92 -11.14 -20.39
N LYS A 138 -5.75 -10.48 -21.54
CA LYS A 138 -6.47 -9.24 -21.88
C LYS A 138 -8.00 -9.42 -21.85
N LYS A 139 -8.48 -10.58 -22.31
CA LYS A 139 -9.90 -10.91 -22.23
C LYS A 139 -10.39 -10.99 -20.80
N LEU A 140 -9.62 -11.62 -19.88
CA LEU A 140 -9.97 -11.66 -18.46
C LEU A 140 -9.96 -10.27 -17.83
N GLU A 141 -8.96 -9.43 -18.15
CA GLU A 141 -8.92 -8.02 -17.71
C GLU A 141 -10.18 -7.27 -18.14
N SER A 142 -10.63 -7.44 -19.41
CA SER A 142 -11.85 -6.81 -19.93
C SER A 142 -13.13 -7.27 -19.21
N TYR A 143 -13.11 -8.41 -18.56
CA TYR A 143 -14.19 -8.94 -17.71
C TYR A 143 -14.04 -8.58 -16.23
N GLY A 144 -13.07 -7.71 -15.89
CA GLY A 144 -12.88 -7.20 -14.53
C GLY A 144 -12.07 -8.12 -13.62
N TYR A 145 -11.31 -9.07 -14.19
CA TYR A 145 -10.30 -9.81 -13.42
C TYR A 145 -9.06 -8.94 -13.21
N GLU A 146 -8.55 -8.90 -12.01
CA GLU A 146 -7.27 -8.24 -11.72
C GLU A 146 -6.13 -9.21 -12.03
N ILE A 147 -5.21 -8.81 -12.90
CA ILE A 147 -4.06 -9.64 -13.28
C ILE A 147 -2.83 -9.19 -12.49
N VAL A 148 -2.23 -10.12 -11.76
CA VAL A 148 -0.97 -9.87 -11.08
C VAL A 148 0.15 -9.93 -12.12
N GLU A 149 0.95 -8.86 -12.21
CA GLU A 149 2.09 -8.86 -13.11
C GLU A 149 3.12 -9.92 -12.69
N SER A 150 3.52 -10.77 -13.65
CA SER A 150 4.54 -11.78 -13.38
C SER A 150 5.89 -11.15 -13.10
N ALA A 151 6.59 -11.64 -12.09
CA ALA A 151 7.95 -11.21 -11.82
C ALA A 151 8.92 -11.70 -12.92
N THR A 152 9.99 -10.94 -13.11
CA THR A 152 11.12 -11.34 -13.97
C THR A 152 12.19 -11.99 -13.10
N GLY A 153 12.80 -13.06 -13.58
CA GLY A 153 13.89 -13.73 -12.85
C GLY A 153 14.21 -15.10 -13.39
N TYR A 154 15.04 -15.83 -12.63
CA TYR A 154 15.42 -17.21 -12.97
C TYR A 154 14.22 -18.14 -12.77
N LEU A 155 13.90 -18.92 -13.80
CA LEU A 155 12.80 -19.86 -13.84
C LEU A 155 13.30 -21.30 -13.60
N ALA A 156 12.41 -22.19 -13.19
CA ALA A 156 12.75 -23.60 -12.92
C ALA A 156 13.25 -24.37 -14.17
N CYS A 157 12.96 -23.89 -15.37
CA CYS A 157 13.47 -24.45 -16.61
C CYS A 157 14.91 -24.03 -16.97
N GLY A 158 15.54 -23.18 -16.14
CA GLY A 158 16.89 -22.67 -16.38
C GLY A 158 16.95 -21.35 -17.15
N ASP A 159 15.83 -20.85 -17.65
CA ASP A 159 15.74 -19.58 -18.37
C ASP A 159 15.62 -18.39 -17.40
N THR A 160 16.01 -17.22 -17.86
CA THR A 160 15.74 -15.94 -17.17
C THR A 160 14.76 -15.13 -18.01
N GLY A 161 13.62 -14.75 -17.42
CA GLY A 161 12.60 -14.01 -18.16
C GLY A 161 11.35 -13.75 -17.34
N LYS A 162 10.29 -13.29 -18.01
CA LYS A 162 8.95 -13.12 -17.44
C LYS A 162 8.27 -14.47 -17.16
N GLY A 163 7.34 -14.50 -16.24
CA GLY A 163 6.52 -15.69 -15.94
C GLY A 163 6.77 -16.30 -14.57
N LYS A 164 7.65 -15.70 -13.76
CA LYS A 164 7.85 -16.09 -12.36
C LYS A 164 6.70 -15.61 -11.49
N LEU A 165 6.16 -16.49 -10.64
CA LEU A 165 5.17 -16.09 -9.64
C LEU A 165 5.83 -15.07 -8.68
N PRO A 166 5.19 -13.91 -8.43
CA PRO A 166 5.64 -12.98 -7.40
C PRO A 166 5.72 -13.62 -6.02
N ASP A 167 6.37 -12.95 -5.08
CA ASP A 167 6.49 -13.44 -3.72
C ASP A 167 5.15 -13.34 -2.98
N ALA A 168 5.00 -14.12 -1.92
CA ALA A 168 3.72 -14.26 -1.20
C ALA A 168 3.23 -12.93 -0.62
N GLU A 169 4.14 -12.04 -0.26
CA GLU A 169 3.87 -10.69 0.25
C GLU A 169 3.15 -9.84 -0.81
N VAL A 170 3.61 -9.87 -2.06
CA VAL A 170 2.97 -9.18 -3.18
C VAL A 170 1.57 -9.72 -3.43
N LEU A 171 1.41 -11.05 -3.47
CA LEU A 171 0.09 -11.69 -3.64
C LEU A 171 -0.86 -11.34 -2.49
N GLN A 172 -0.35 -11.28 -1.26
CA GLN A 172 -1.12 -10.84 -0.10
C GLN A 172 -1.59 -9.39 -0.27
N ASP A 173 -0.75 -8.49 -0.78
CA ASP A 173 -1.12 -7.08 -0.97
C ASP A 173 -2.23 -6.90 -2.00
N TYR A 174 -2.28 -7.71 -3.06
CA TYR A 174 -3.43 -7.75 -3.98
C TYR A 174 -4.72 -8.16 -3.28
N ILE A 175 -4.67 -9.18 -2.42
CA ILE A 175 -5.84 -9.61 -1.62
C ILE A 175 -6.25 -8.51 -0.65
N LEU A 176 -5.30 -7.91 0.08
CA LEU A 176 -5.58 -6.82 1.01
C LEU A 176 -6.17 -5.61 0.30
N LYS A 177 -5.61 -5.21 -0.84
CA LYS A 177 -6.17 -4.15 -1.68
C LYS A 177 -7.62 -4.45 -2.03
N ALA A 178 -7.96 -5.68 -2.35
CA ALA A 178 -9.33 -6.03 -2.74
C ALA A 178 -10.32 -5.95 -1.58
N ILE A 179 -9.99 -6.48 -0.38
CA ILE A 179 -10.99 -6.77 0.65
C ILE A 179 -10.69 -6.28 2.07
N ALA A 180 -9.49 -5.73 2.35
CA ALA A 180 -9.11 -5.40 3.71
C ALA A 180 -9.90 -4.22 4.31
N LYS A 181 -10.35 -3.30 3.48
CA LYS A 181 -11.05 -2.07 3.87
C LYS A 181 -12.21 -1.77 2.92
N GLU A 182 -13.21 -1.02 3.42
CA GLU A 182 -14.19 -0.37 2.57
C GLU A 182 -13.52 0.65 1.65
N LYS A 183 -14.05 0.85 0.45
CA LYS A 183 -13.50 1.75 -0.55
C LYS A 183 -14.12 3.15 -0.45
N ASP A 184 -14.18 3.67 0.77
CA ASP A 184 -14.77 4.97 1.09
C ASP A 184 -13.94 6.18 0.60
N MET A 185 -12.70 5.93 0.16
CA MET A 185 -11.84 6.92 -0.50
C MET A 185 -11.72 6.70 -2.02
N ALA A 186 -12.61 5.90 -2.63
CA ALA A 186 -12.61 5.72 -4.07
C ALA A 186 -12.81 7.07 -4.80
N GLY A 187 -11.94 7.36 -5.77
CA GLY A 187 -11.93 8.64 -6.51
C GLY A 187 -11.23 9.81 -5.78
N VAL A 188 -10.75 9.62 -4.55
CA VAL A 188 -9.96 10.62 -3.82
C VAL A 188 -8.50 10.56 -4.25
N ARG A 189 -7.95 11.68 -4.72
CA ARG A 189 -6.52 11.84 -5.02
C ARG A 189 -5.81 12.38 -3.79
N LEU A 190 -4.89 11.60 -3.25
CA LEU A 190 -4.18 11.91 -2.01
C LEU A 190 -2.68 11.98 -2.25
N LEU A 191 -2.07 13.12 -1.90
CA LEU A 191 -0.62 13.27 -1.85
C LEU A 191 -0.15 13.20 -0.40
N VAL A 192 0.79 12.32 -0.11
CA VAL A 192 1.45 12.25 1.19
C VAL A 192 2.96 12.38 1.04
N THR A 193 3.59 13.20 1.91
CA THR A 193 5.05 13.27 1.96
C THR A 193 5.59 12.40 3.09
N ALA A 194 6.75 11.77 2.88
CA ALA A 194 7.35 10.86 3.86
C ALA A 194 8.88 10.94 3.90
N GLY A 195 9.47 10.36 4.94
CA GLY A 195 10.92 10.29 5.09
C GLY A 195 11.57 11.63 5.42
N PRO A 196 12.90 11.65 5.56
CA PRO A 196 13.69 12.86 5.78
C PRO A 196 14.18 13.44 4.45
N THR A 197 14.39 14.76 4.41
CA THR A 197 15.23 15.37 3.38
C THR A 197 16.71 15.31 3.78
N ARG A 198 17.59 15.39 2.78
CA ARG A 198 19.05 15.38 2.94
C ARG A 198 19.62 16.61 2.28
N GLU A 199 20.22 17.48 3.09
CA GLU A 199 20.77 18.73 2.62
C GLU A 199 22.28 18.59 2.49
N ALA A 200 22.77 18.53 1.25
CA ALA A 200 24.17 18.28 0.97
C ALA A 200 25.09 19.37 1.55
N ILE A 201 26.18 18.97 2.19
CA ILE A 201 27.32 19.81 2.58
C ILE A 201 28.37 19.75 1.47
N ASP A 202 28.64 18.55 1.00
CA ASP A 202 29.53 18.22 -0.10
C ASP A 202 29.06 16.89 -0.78
N PRO A 203 29.73 16.36 -1.81
CA PRO A 203 29.29 15.13 -2.48
C PRO A 203 29.20 13.88 -1.58
N VAL A 204 29.74 13.93 -0.36
CA VAL A 204 29.82 12.77 0.55
C VAL A 204 28.97 12.94 1.81
N ARG A 205 28.78 14.17 2.30
CA ARG A 205 28.15 14.48 3.59
C ARG A 205 26.91 15.34 3.42
N TYR A 206 25.93 15.10 4.28
CA TYR A 206 24.67 15.85 4.31
C TYR A 206 24.15 16.02 5.74
N ILE A 207 23.27 16.99 5.93
CA ILE A 207 22.44 17.18 7.12
C ILE A 207 21.09 16.53 6.88
N THR A 208 20.56 15.82 7.86
CA THR A 208 19.24 15.14 7.75
C THR A 208 18.55 15.01 9.10
N ASN A 209 17.29 14.66 9.09
CA ASN A 209 16.47 14.35 10.26
C ASN A 209 16.44 12.83 10.54
N HIS A 210 16.12 12.43 11.78
CA HIS A 210 16.03 11.02 12.20
C HIS A 210 14.76 10.29 11.71
N SER A 211 14.00 10.87 10.80
CA SER A 211 12.77 10.26 10.31
C SER A 211 13.04 8.97 9.54
N THR A 212 12.26 7.92 9.83
CA THR A 212 12.30 6.63 9.13
C THR A 212 11.23 6.51 8.04
N GLY A 213 10.35 7.51 7.88
CA GLY A 213 9.27 7.49 6.90
C GLY A 213 8.05 6.65 7.28
N LYS A 214 8.12 5.82 8.33
CA LYS A 214 7.08 4.83 8.69
C LYS A 214 5.66 5.42 8.77
N MET A 215 5.48 6.63 9.31
CA MET A 215 4.14 7.21 9.44
C MET A 215 3.54 7.60 8.08
N GLY A 216 4.30 8.28 7.21
CA GLY A 216 3.84 8.64 5.87
C GLY A 216 3.57 7.42 5.00
N TYR A 217 4.38 6.37 5.12
CA TYR A 217 4.16 5.08 4.45
C TYR A 217 2.91 4.36 4.96
N ALA A 218 2.64 4.40 6.28
CA ALA A 218 1.41 3.86 6.85
C ALA A 218 0.18 4.61 6.32
N ILE A 219 0.23 5.95 6.23
CA ILE A 219 -0.85 6.76 5.65
C ILE A 219 -1.06 6.39 4.18
N ALA A 220 0.00 6.32 3.38
CA ALA A 220 -0.08 5.93 1.97
C ALA A 220 -0.72 4.56 1.81
N ARG A 221 -0.31 3.58 2.62
CA ARG A 221 -0.85 2.22 2.60
C ARG A 221 -2.33 2.18 2.98
N GLN A 222 -2.73 2.84 4.07
CA GLN A 222 -4.13 2.83 4.50
C GLN A 222 -5.04 3.55 3.51
N ALA A 223 -4.62 4.68 2.96
CA ALA A 223 -5.37 5.39 1.93
C ALA A 223 -5.56 4.54 0.66
N MET A 224 -4.51 3.86 0.19
CA MET A 224 -4.56 2.94 -0.94
C MET A 224 -5.51 1.77 -0.67
N LEU A 225 -5.46 1.17 0.52
CA LEU A 225 -6.38 0.09 0.92
C LEU A 225 -7.84 0.57 0.96
N ARG A 226 -8.10 1.84 1.23
CA ARG A 226 -9.43 2.49 1.20
C ARG A 226 -9.83 2.97 -0.20
N GLY A 227 -9.00 2.74 -1.21
CA GLY A 227 -9.32 2.99 -2.61
C GLY A 227 -8.91 4.36 -3.15
N ALA A 228 -8.13 5.15 -2.41
CA ALA A 228 -7.59 6.41 -2.90
C ALA A 228 -6.54 6.21 -4.00
N ASP A 229 -6.43 7.17 -4.91
CA ASP A 229 -5.28 7.34 -5.80
C ASP A 229 -4.18 8.09 -5.04
N VAL A 230 -3.11 7.37 -4.70
CA VAL A 230 -2.09 7.86 -3.77
C VAL A 230 -0.80 8.21 -4.47
N THR A 231 -0.32 9.43 -4.26
CA THR A 231 1.04 9.87 -4.61
C THR A 231 1.87 10.01 -3.32
N LEU A 232 2.93 9.22 -3.21
CA LEU A 232 3.89 9.24 -2.12
C LEU A 232 5.15 9.97 -2.54
N VAL A 233 5.37 11.19 -2.05
CA VAL A 233 6.61 11.97 -2.25
C VAL A 233 7.55 11.66 -1.08
N THR A 234 8.65 10.96 -1.33
CA THR A 234 9.48 10.41 -0.26
C THR A 234 10.96 10.72 -0.38
N GLY A 235 11.57 11.13 0.74
CA GLY A 235 13.01 11.06 0.91
C GLY A 235 13.48 9.62 1.08
N LYS A 236 14.77 9.36 0.88
CA LYS A 236 15.34 8.02 0.94
C LYS A 236 15.21 7.41 2.34
N VAL A 237 14.53 6.28 2.43
CA VAL A 237 14.32 5.46 3.63
C VAL A 237 14.71 3.99 3.36
N GLU A 238 14.70 3.15 4.39
CA GLU A 238 15.03 1.71 4.27
C GLU A 238 13.80 0.82 4.01
N ILE A 239 12.59 1.36 4.25
CA ILE A 239 11.34 0.62 4.03
C ILE A 239 10.89 0.71 2.59
N GLU A 240 10.39 -0.40 2.05
CA GLU A 240 9.83 -0.44 0.70
C GLU A 240 8.50 0.30 0.64
N PRO A 241 8.24 1.07 -0.43
CA PRO A 241 6.95 1.72 -0.60
C PRO A 241 5.83 0.69 -0.81
N PRO A 242 4.59 0.99 -0.34
CA PRO A 242 3.46 0.16 -0.65
C PRO A 242 3.28 0.03 -2.17
N ILE A 243 3.03 -1.19 -2.66
CA ILE A 243 2.64 -1.37 -4.05
C ILE A 243 1.30 -0.68 -4.32
N PHE A 244 0.99 -0.33 -5.54
CA PHE A 244 -0.21 0.44 -5.98
C PHE A 244 -0.24 1.90 -5.54
N VAL A 245 0.89 2.51 -5.19
CA VAL A 245 1.02 3.95 -5.00
C VAL A 245 2.01 4.53 -6.01
N ASN A 246 1.76 5.79 -6.43
CA ASN A 246 2.71 6.52 -7.28
C ASN A 246 3.82 7.08 -6.40
N VAL A 247 5.05 6.60 -6.59
CA VAL A 247 6.21 7.02 -5.80
C VAL A 247 6.99 8.11 -6.54
N VAL A 248 7.28 9.20 -5.83
CA VAL A 248 8.13 10.28 -6.30
C VAL A 248 9.30 10.43 -5.33
N ASP A 249 10.47 9.94 -5.75
CA ASP A 249 11.67 10.02 -4.95
C ASP A 249 12.27 11.43 -4.99
N ILE A 250 12.68 11.92 -3.81
CA ILE A 250 13.35 13.21 -3.65
C ILE A 250 14.59 13.08 -2.77
N THR A 251 15.43 14.09 -2.81
CA THR A 251 16.62 14.14 -1.98
C THR A 251 16.57 15.33 -1.00
N SER A 252 16.40 16.55 -1.50
CA SER A 252 16.46 17.79 -0.72
C SER A 252 15.08 18.36 -0.38
N ALA A 253 15.05 19.33 0.53
CA ALA A 253 13.85 20.12 0.82
C ALA A 253 13.34 20.87 -0.42
N GLN A 254 14.25 21.30 -1.30
CA GLN A 254 13.88 21.97 -2.54
C GLN A 254 13.20 21.00 -3.51
N ASP A 255 13.74 19.78 -3.68
CA ASP A 255 13.12 18.76 -4.54
C ASP A 255 11.72 18.40 -4.03
N MET A 256 11.56 18.24 -2.70
CA MET A 256 10.25 17.96 -2.11
C MET A 256 9.28 19.12 -2.31
N TYR A 257 9.73 20.37 -2.17
CA TYR A 257 8.93 21.54 -2.44
C TYR A 257 8.41 21.52 -3.89
N GLU A 258 9.29 21.33 -4.87
CA GLU A 258 8.93 21.30 -6.30
C GLU A 258 7.98 20.14 -6.60
N ALA A 259 8.31 18.92 -6.15
CA ALA A 259 7.48 17.75 -6.38
C ALA A 259 6.06 17.87 -5.82
N VAL A 260 5.91 18.51 -4.65
CA VAL A 260 4.61 18.76 -4.02
C VAL A 260 3.85 19.86 -4.76
N MET A 261 4.48 21.01 -5.04
CA MET A 261 3.82 22.16 -5.65
C MET A 261 3.34 21.88 -7.06
N ASP A 262 4.12 21.13 -7.86
CA ASP A 262 3.76 20.73 -9.23
C ASP A 262 2.49 19.86 -9.30
N ARG A 263 2.18 19.13 -8.22
CA ARG A 263 1.06 18.18 -8.17
C ARG A 263 -0.12 18.64 -7.31
N SER A 264 0.11 19.62 -6.45
CA SER A 264 -0.82 20.01 -5.37
C SER A 264 -2.21 20.42 -5.86
N THR A 265 -2.32 21.07 -7.02
CA THR A 265 -3.61 21.55 -7.55
C THR A 265 -4.54 20.44 -8.03
N GLU A 266 -4.01 19.26 -8.27
CA GLU A 266 -4.77 18.09 -8.71
C GLU A 266 -5.18 17.19 -7.54
N GLN A 267 -4.75 17.49 -6.31
CA GLN A 267 -5.00 16.65 -5.16
C GLN A 267 -6.22 17.13 -4.37
N ASP A 268 -7.02 16.17 -3.91
CA ASP A 268 -8.15 16.42 -3.02
C ASP A 268 -7.69 16.49 -1.56
N VAL A 269 -6.63 15.75 -1.22
CA VAL A 269 -6.04 15.69 0.12
C VAL A 269 -4.52 15.75 0.03
N ILE A 270 -3.91 16.62 0.84
CA ILE A 270 -2.45 16.71 0.96
C ILE A 270 -2.05 16.53 2.42
N ILE A 271 -1.20 15.54 2.71
CA ILE A 271 -0.70 15.23 4.05
C ILE A 271 0.81 15.39 4.09
N LYS A 272 1.29 16.42 4.77
CA LYS A 272 2.73 16.66 4.93
C LYS A 272 3.25 15.96 6.18
N ALA A 273 3.67 14.69 6.05
CA ALA A 273 4.22 13.88 7.14
C ALA A 273 5.76 13.73 7.11
N ALA A 274 6.41 14.22 6.07
CA ALA A 274 7.87 14.22 5.94
C ALA A 274 8.56 15.10 6.96
N ALA A 275 9.76 14.71 7.38
CA ALA A 275 10.66 15.52 8.19
C ALA A 275 11.58 16.35 7.27
N VAL A 276 11.07 17.49 6.83
CA VAL A 276 11.78 18.43 5.97
C VAL A 276 12.72 19.27 6.82
N ALA A 277 13.95 19.46 6.36
CA ALA A 277 14.90 20.35 7.04
C ALA A 277 14.49 21.82 6.88
N ASP A 278 14.42 22.57 7.98
CA ASP A 278 14.14 24.02 7.97
C ASP A 278 15.32 24.85 7.50
N TYR A 279 16.50 24.26 7.51
CA TYR A 279 17.77 24.89 7.11
C TYR A 279 18.58 23.96 6.22
N ARG A 280 19.28 24.56 5.25
CA ARG A 280 20.25 23.88 4.38
C ARG A 280 21.58 24.63 4.38
N PRO A 281 22.71 23.99 4.02
CA PRO A 281 23.95 24.72 3.76
C PRO A 281 23.73 25.84 2.74
N ALA A 282 24.21 27.04 3.05
CA ALA A 282 24.08 28.19 2.14
C ALA A 282 24.86 27.96 0.85
N GLU A 283 25.95 27.22 0.91
CA GLU A 283 26.81 26.83 -0.20
C GLU A 283 27.12 25.33 -0.08
N VAL A 284 27.10 24.62 -1.18
CA VAL A 284 27.45 23.20 -1.27
C VAL A 284 28.83 23.12 -1.94
N ALA A 285 29.79 22.50 -1.27
CA ALA A 285 31.13 22.34 -1.84
C ALA A 285 31.11 21.33 -3.02
N GLU A 286 31.73 21.71 -4.15
CA GLU A 286 31.82 20.83 -5.33
C GLU A 286 32.68 19.58 -5.07
N HIS A 287 33.64 19.70 -4.13
CA HIS A 287 34.54 18.61 -3.76
C HIS A 287 34.42 18.29 -2.28
N LYS A 288 34.74 17.03 -1.90
CA LYS A 288 34.79 16.62 -0.52
C LYS A 288 35.72 17.57 0.29
N ILE A 289 35.17 18.24 1.30
CA ILE A 289 35.89 19.11 2.17
C ILE A 289 36.97 18.30 2.91
N LYS A 290 38.25 18.65 2.74
CA LYS A 290 39.36 17.98 3.41
C LYS A 290 39.41 18.42 4.86
N LYS A 291 39.91 17.53 5.75
CA LYS A 291 40.19 17.86 7.15
C LYS A 291 41.28 18.91 7.19
N ALA A 292 41.03 20.00 7.88
CA ALA A 292 41.99 21.06 8.18
C ALA A 292 42.23 21.11 9.70
N ASP A 293 43.27 21.82 10.13
CA ASP A 293 43.49 22.07 11.54
C ASP A 293 42.46 23.10 12.03
N GLY A 294 41.71 22.73 13.07
CA GLY A 294 40.68 23.57 13.71
C GLY A 294 39.24 23.13 13.41
N ASP A 295 38.29 23.87 13.97
CA ASP A 295 36.85 23.62 13.86
C ASP A 295 36.31 24.10 12.51
N MET A 296 35.30 23.39 12.00
CA MET A 296 34.60 23.77 10.78
C MET A 296 33.22 24.34 11.13
N SER A 297 32.89 25.50 10.59
CA SER A 297 31.55 26.08 10.65
C SER A 297 30.87 26.01 9.30
N ILE A 298 29.56 25.72 9.30
CA ILE A 298 28.74 25.68 8.10
C ILE A 298 27.68 26.77 8.23
N LYS A 299 27.66 27.73 7.29
CA LYS A 299 26.63 28.74 7.22
C LYS A 299 25.36 28.09 6.69
N LEU A 300 24.23 28.26 7.39
CA LEU A 300 22.93 27.72 7.00
C LEU A 300 22.02 28.84 6.49
N SER A 301 21.20 28.51 5.49
CA SER A 301 20.09 29.32 4.98
C SER A 301 18.77 28.61 5.14
N ARG A 302 17.65 29.34 5.27
CA ARG A 302 16.32 28.77 5.42
C ARG A 302 15.86 28.08 4.13
N THR A 303 15.13 26.99 4.29
CA THR A 303 14.40 26.33 3.22
C THR A 303 13.01 26.95 3.04
N LYS A 304 12.32 26.60 1.96
CA LYS A 304 10.94 27.04 1.71
C LYS A 304 9.96 26.28 2.60
N ASP A 305 8.97 26.98 3.15
CA ASP A 305 7.90 26.37 3.94
C ASP A 305 6.81 25.82 3.02
N ILE A 306 6.79 24.49 2.85
CA ILE A 306 5.87 23.80 1.94
C ILE A 306 4.41 23.97 2.39
N LEU A 307 4.10 23.89 3.71
CA LEU A 307 2.74 24.06 4.20
C LEU A 307 2.21 25.47 3.95
N LEU A 308 3.02 26.49 4.21
CA LEU A 308 2.64 27.87 3.93
C LEU A 308 2.43 28.11 2.43
N ALA A 309 3.31 27.55 1.60
CA ALA A 309 3.17 27.66 0.14
C ALA A 309 1.89 27.00 -0.38
N LEU A 310 1.54 25.81 0.13
CA LEU A 310 0.30 25.10 -0.20
C LEU A 310 -0.94 25.92 0.19
N GLY A 311 -0.98 26.43 1.43
CA GLY A 311 -2.11 27.26 1.89
C GLY A 311 -2.29 28.53 1.07
N ASN A 312 -1.20 29.23 0.73
CA ASN A 312 -1.24 30.42 -0.12
C ASN A 312 -1.69 30.07 -1.54
N GLN A 313 -1.16 29.02 -2.15
CA GLN A 313 -1.56 28.57 -3.48
C GLN A 313 -3.06 28.19 -3.53
N ARG A 314 -3.57 27.52 -2.49
CA ARG A 314 -4.99 27.19 -2.38
C ARG A 314 -5.87 28.44 -2.40
N ILE A 315 -5.49 29.49 -1.66
CA ILE A 315 -6.20 30.78 -1.63
C ILE A 315 -6.10 31.47 -2.99
N GLU A 316 -4.90 31.61 -3.54
CA GLU A 316 -4.65 32.30 -4.81
C GLU A 316 -5.41 31.67 -5.98
N LYS A 317 -5.53 30.33 -5.99
CA LYS A 317 -6.23 29.59 -7.04
C LYS A 317 -7.72 29.35 -6.75
N GLY A 318 -8.22 29.75 -5.58
CA GLY A 318 -9.62 29.57 -5.18
C GLY A 318 -10.06 28.10 -5.04
N ILE A 319 -9.14 27.20 -4.65
CA ILE A 319 -9.43 25.77 -4.47
C ILE A 319 -10.16 25.59 -3.13
N GLN A 320 -11.44 25.18 -3.16
CA GLN A 320 -12.29 25.09 -1.95
C GLN A 320 -12.31 23.71 -1.31
N ASP A 321 -12.27 22.63 -2.12
CA ASP A 321 -12.54 21.25 -1.63
C ASP A 321 -11.28 20.48 -1.25
N GLN A 322 -10.13 21.13 -1.16
CA GLN A 322 -8.86 20.53 -0.82
C GLN A 322 -8.61 20.57 0.69
N ILE A 323 -8.31 19.42 1.29
CA ILE A 323 -7.86 19.32 2.69
C ILE A 323 -6.34 19.27 2.77
N ILE A 324 -5.75 20.18 3.55
CA ILE A 324 -4.31 20.22 3.81
C ILE A 324 -4.05 19.88 5.27
N CYS A 325 -3.32 18.77 5.52
CA CYS A 325 -2.91 18.31 6.83
C CYS A 325 -1.40 18.44 7.01
N GLY A 326 -0.97 19.09 8.10
CA GLY A 326 0.43 19.15 8.52
C GLY A 326 0.71 18.19 9.67
N PHE A 327 1.96 17.72 9.76
CA PHE A 327 2.46 17.06 10.97
C PHE A 327 3.30 18.07 11.79
N SER A 328 3.18 18.03 13.10
CA SER A 328 4.02 18.80 14.00
C SER A 328 4.56 17.93 15.12
N MET A 329 5.76 18.31 15.57
CA MET A 329 6.41 17.73 16.74
C MET A 329 6.64 18.86 17.72
N GLU A 330 5.87 18.88 18.81
CA GLU A 330 5.94 19.91 19.83
C GLU A 330 6.23 19.29 21.18
N THR A 331 7.07 19.95 21.96
CA THR A 331 7.40 19.54 23.32
C THR A 331 6.71 20.38 24.39
N ARG A 332 6.16 21.56 24.02
CA ARG A 332 5.45 22.51 24.90
C ARG A 332 4.33 23.19 24.12
N ASP A 333 3.24 23.52 24.80
CA ASP A 333 2.11 24.31 24.29
C ASP A 333 1.55 23.80 22.93
N LEU A 334 1.50 22.47 22.81
CA LEU A 334 1.17 21.73 21.58
C LEU A 334 -0.11 22.25 20.91
N ILE A 335 -1.17 22.47 21.68
CA ILE A 335 -2.48 22.88 21.15
C ILE A 335 -2.43 24.32 20.63
N GLU A 336 -1.90 25.25 21.43
CA GLU A 336 -1.85 26.67 21.07
C GLU A 336 -0.96 26.90 19.85
N ASN A 337 0.23 26.29 19.84
CA ASN A 337 1.16 26.37 18.72
C ASN A 337 0.58 25.76 17.43
N SER A 338 -0.15 24.65 17.54
CA SER A 338 -0.81 24.01 16.40
C SER A 338 -1.92 24.89 15.82
N ARG A 339 -2.77 25.48 16.64
CA ARG A 339 -3.83 26.41 16.18
C ARG A 339 -3.23 27.64 15.47
N LYS A 340 -2.19 28.24 16.04
CA LYS A 340 -1.47 29.34 15.37
C LYS A 340 -0.92 28.94 14.00
N LYS A 341 -0.42 27.70 13.85
CA LYS A 341 0.07 27.16 12.58
C LYS A 341 -1.07 26.95 11.58
N ILE A 342 -2.24 26.46 12.01
CA ILE A 342 -3.42 26.30 11.17
C ILE A 342 -3.81 27.63 10.55
N ASP A 343 -3.93 28.68 11.36
CA ASP A 343 -4.34 30.01 10.88
C ASP A 343 -3.26 30.66 10.02
N SER A 344 -1.99 30.67 10.46
CA SER A 344 -0.91 31.36 9.77
C SER A 344 -0.48 30.68 8.46
N LYS A 345 -0.74 29.39 8.29
CA LYS A 345 -0.40 28.61 7.09
C LYS A 345 -1.60 28.27 6.23
N HIS A 346 -2.80 28.70 6.63
CA HIS A 346 -4.05 28.46 5.89
C HIS A 346 -4.32 26.99 5.60
N ILE A 347 -4.13 26.14 6.61
CA ILE A 347 -4.36 24.68 6.53
C ILE A 347 -5.54 24.26 7.41
N ASP A 348 -5.97 23.01 7.32
CA ASP A 348 -7.23 22.56 7.92
C ASP A 348 -7.02 21.71 9.17
N LEU A 349 -5.91 20.94 9.21
CA LEU A 349 -5.65 19.95 10.24
C LEU A 349 -4.16 19.88 10.56
N ILE A 350 -3.84 19.70 11.83
CA ILE A 350 -2.52 19.29 12.30
C ILE A 350 -2.62 17.96 13.05
N ALA A 351 -1.81 17.01 12.64
CA ALA A 351 -1.52 15.78 13.39
C ALA A 351 -0.27 16.01 14.23
N ALA A 352 -0.44 16.22 15.51
CA ALA A 352 0.66 16.55 16.43
C ALA A 352 1.16 15.30 17.15
N ASN A 353 2.46 15.04 17.06
CA ASN A 353 3.17 13.98 17.80
C ASN A 353 3.58 14.45 19.18
N ASN A 354 3.30 13.67 20.21
CA ASN A 354 3.79 13.89 21.54
C ASN A 354 5.08 13.09 21.80
N LEU A 355 6.24 13.73 21.68
CA LEU A 355 7.55 13.09 21.87
C LEU A 355 7.87 12.70 23.32
N LYS A 356 7.06 13.15 24.31
CA LYS A 356 7.30 12.85 25.73
C LYS A 356 6.79 11.47 26.13
N VAL A 357 6.03 10.80 25.28
CA VAL A 357 5.46 9.49 25.57
C VAL A 357 6.43 8.40 25.10
N ALA A 358 6.89 7.58 26.03
CA ALA A 358 7.71 6.41 25.69
C ALA A 358 6.95 5.48 24.74
N GLY A 359 7.57 5.06 23.63
CA GLY A 359 6.93 4.26 22.59
C GLY A 359 6.24 5.08 21.47
N ALA A 360 6.27 6.43 21.53
CA ALA A 360 5.84 7.29 20.43
C ALA A 360 7.04 7.98 19.78
N GLY A 361 7.03 8.18 18.48
CA GLY A 361 8.06 8.92 17.76
C GLY A 361 8.71 8.23 16.58
N PHE A 362 9.96 8.62 16.24
CA PHE A 362 10.70 8.05 15.12
C PHE A 362 11.15 6.61 15.41
N GLY A 363 11.22 5.76 14.39
CA GLY A 363 11.81 4.42 14.47
C GLY A 363 10.91 3.32 15.07
N VAL A 364 9.97 3.63 15.95
CA VAL A 364 9.03 2.67 16.55
C VAL A 364 7.78 2.46 15.66
N ASP A 365 7.05 1.36 15.88
CA ASP A 365 5.86 1.02 15.08
C ASP A 365 4.56 1.58 15.67
N THR A 366 4.62 2.14 16.87
CA THR A 366 3.51 2.80 17.58
C THR A 366 3.61 4.32 17.52
N ASN A 367 2.49 5.01 17.76
CA ASN A 367 2.44 6.45 17.87
C ASN A 367 1.32 6.91 18.82
N VAL A 368 1.42 8.18 19.26
CA VAL A 368 0.37 8.92 19.97
C VAL A 368 0.16 10.22 19.22
N LEU A 369 -1.00 10.39 18.60
CA LEU A 369 -1.34 11.56 17.81
C LEU A 369 -2.43 12.37 18.50
N THR A 370 -2.31 13.70 18.44
CA THR A 370 -3.41 14.63 18.71
C THR A 370 -3.81 15.27 17.39
N LEU A 371 -5.05 15.08 16.97
CA LEU A 371 -5.63 15.69 15.78
C LEU A 371 -6.26 17.02 16.15
N ILE A 372 -5.77 18.11 15.57
CA ILE A 372 -6.15 19.48 15.92
C ILE A 372 -6.68 20.17 14.68
N THR A 373 -7.92 20.65 14.75
CA THR A 373 -8.54 21.58 13.78
C THR A 373 -8.75 22.94 14.46
N ARG A 374 -9.33 23.92 13.75
CA ARG A 374 -9.72 25.20 14.35
C ARG A 374 -10.66 24.98 15.53
N ASP A 375 -11.65 24.09 15.37
CA ASP A 375 -12.81 23.96 16.25
C ASP A 375 -12.76 22.74 17.16
N SER A 376 -11.88 21.78 16.90
CA SER A 376 -11.85 20.51 17.63
C SER A 376 -10.44 20.01 17.93
N ILE A 377 -10.36 19.20 18.99
CA ILE A 377 -9.14 18.49 19.40
C ILE A 377 -9.55 17.06 19.69
N SER A 378 -8.83 16.11 19.14
CA SER A 378 -9.00 14.67 19.37
C SER A 378 -7.66 14.03 19.72
N GLU A 379 -7.53 13.57 20.96
CA GLU A 379 -6.34 12.85 21.42
C GLU A 379 -6.53 11.35 21.16
N LEU A 380 -5.65 10.76 20.39
CA LEU A 380 -5.64 9.33 20.13
C LEU A 380 -4.80 8.61 21.18
N PRO A 381 -5.24 7.44 21.67
CA PRO A 381 -4.41 6.62 22.55
C PRO A 381 -3.19 6.10 21.80
N MET A 382 -2.25 5.50 22.54
CA MET A 382 -1.13 4.80 21.91
C MET A 382 -1.65 3.61 21.08
N MET A 383 -1.33 3.61 19.80
CA MET A 383 -1.72 2.57 18.85
C MET A 383 -0.67 2.40 17.77
N SER A 384 -0.81 1.40 16.90
CA SER A 384 0.09 1.24 15.75
C SER A 384 0.01 2.44 14.80
N LYS A 385 1.06 2.66 14.03
CA LYS A 385 1.07 3.72 13.00
C LYS A 385 0.00 3.48 11.92
N GLU A 386 -0.34 2.24 11.65
CA GLU A 386 -1.43 1.88 10.74
C GLU A 386 -2.79 2.31 11.30
N GLU A 387 -3.06 2.06 12.58
CA GLU A 387 -4.28 2.51 13.25
C GLU A 387 -4.34 4.03 13.36
N CYS A 388 -3.21 4.69 13.69
CA CYS A 388 -3.12 6.15 13.68
C CYS A 388 -3.42 6.74 12.29
N ALA A 389 -2.94 6.08 11.23
CA ALA A 389 -3.21 6.50 9.86
C ALA A 389 -4.69 6.36 9.51
N ASP A 390 -5.34 5.27 9.90
CA ASP A 390 -6.79 5.09 9.72
C ASP A 390 -7.59 6.19 10.41
N MET A 391 -7.33 6.46 11.69
CA MET A 391 -8.02 7.51 12.45
C MET A 391 -7.81 8.91 11.85
N LEU A 392 -6.60 9.19 11.34
CA LEU A 392 -6.33 10.44 10.63
C LEU A 392 -7.17 10.54 9.34
N LEU A 393 -7.20 9.47 8.55
CA LEU A 393 -7.97 9.42 7.31
C LEU A 393 -9.48 9.50 7.58
N ASP A 394 -9.98 8.86 8.64
CA ASP A 394 -11.39 9.01 9.07
C ASP A 394 -11.72 10.47 9.33
N ARG A 395 -10.87 11.17 10.10
CA ARG A 395 -11.09 12.59 10.39
C ARG A 395 -11.07 13.45 9.11
N ILE A 396 -10.17 13.18 8.18
CA ILE A 396 -10.10 13.88 6.89
C ILE A 396 -11.39 13.63 6.08
N MET A 397 -11.88 12.39 6.03
CA MET A 397 -13.10 12.07 5.29
C MET A 397 -14.36 12.67 5.93
N GLU A 398 -14.42 12.76 7.27
CA GLU A 398 -15.49 13.52 7.98
C GLU A 398 -15.49 15.00 7.56
N MET A 399 -14.31 15.63 7.52
CA MET A 399 -14.17 17.03 7.13
C MET A 399 -14.61 17.27 5.67
N ARG A 400 -14.25 16.37 4.75
CA ARG A 400 -14.68 16.44 3.35
C ARG A 400 -16.20 16.34 3.21
N LYS A 401 -16.83 15.37 3.91
CA LYS A 401 -18.30 15.22 3.90
C LYS A 401 -19.02 16.45 4.45
N ALA A 402 -18.45 17.11 5.44
CA ALA A 402 -19.02 18.33 6.00
C ALA A 402 -18.93 19.53 5.03
N ALA A 403 -17.85 19.60 4.23
CA ALA A 403 -17.68 20.60 3.18
C ALA A 403 -18.65 20.40 2.01
N ASP A 404 -18.92 19.15 1.61
CA ASP A 404 -19.87 18.81 0.53
C ASP A 404 -21.35 19.14 0.91
N LEU A 405 -21.65 19.34 2.19
CA LEU A 405 -22.99 19.63 2.71
C LEU A 405 -23.20 21.14 3.01
N SER A 406 -22.17 21.97 2.90
CA SER A 406 -22.19 23.41 3.18
C SER A 406 -22.20 24.24 1.90
#